data_68e89a983d2b7a818b46b4cd49fc94c4
#
_entry.id   68e89a983d2b7a818b46b4cd49fc94c4
#
_cell.length_a   1.000
_cell.length_b   1.000
_cell.length_c   1.000
_cell.angle_alpha   90.00
_cell.angle_beta   90.00
_cell.angle_gamma   90.00
#
_symmetry.space_group_name_H-M   'P 1'
#
loop_
_entity.id
_entity.type
_entity.pdbx_description
1 polymer ?
#
loop_
_entity_poly.entity_id
_entity_poly.type
_entity_poly.pdbx_seq_one_letter_code
_entity_poly.pdbx_strand_id
1 'polypeptide(L)'
;MLSCSPEHLVALIDRPEHFQELLGLSAADGLRAGYVSDEVSPSWLAALRNSTGPAPWVHGFFVVHRESRCVIGSAGFKGPPDSTGVVEIAYGIVPSYQGQGYPTEAAAALVGFAFAHGQVRLVRAHTLPEPNASTRVLLKCGFRRTGTVVDPEDGPVWRWERGTNLVVNEQGVDR
;
A
#
# COMPACT_ATOMS: atom_id res chain seq x y z
N MET A 1 2.21 -11.19 -0.81
CA MET A 1 3.10 -10.02 -0.81
C MET A 1 4.46 -10.40 -0.25
N LEU A 2 5.52 -9.73 -0.68
CA LEU A 2 6.91 -9.91 -0.24
C LEU A 2 7.40 -8.58 0.33
N SER A 3 7.93 -8.56 1.56
CA SER A 3 8.46 -7.34 2.18
C SER A 3 9.65 -6.80 1.37
N CYS A 4 9.61 -5.50 1.09
CA CYS A 4 10.71 -4.83 0.40
C CYS A 4 11.89 -4.65 1.37
N SER A 5 13.11 -4.96 0.90
CA SER A 5 14.33 -4.49 1.53
C SER A 5 14.82 -3.22 0.82
N PRO A 6 15.58 -2.36 1.49
CA PRO A 6 16.21 -1.20 0.84
C PRO A 6 17.04 -1.60 -0.36
N GLU A 7 17.77 -2.71 -0.26
CA GLU A 7 18.62 -3.23 -1.33
C GLU A 7 17.82 -3.61 -2.58
N HIS A 8 16.66 -4.28 -2.43
CA HIS A 8 15.78 -4.63 -3.54
C HIS A 8 15.21 -3.38 -4.22
N LEU A 9 14.80 -2.39 -3.44
CA LEU A 9 14.24 -1.14 -3.97
C LEU A 9 15.31 -0.31 -4.68
N VAL A 10 16.50 -0.18 -4.11
CA VAL A 10 17.63 0.51 -4.75
C VAL A 10 18.03 -0.21 -6.04
N ALA A 11 18.07 -1.53 -6.05
CA ALA A 11 18.34 -2.29 -7.28
C ALA A 11 17.28 -2.01 -8.35
N LEU A 12 15.99 -2.07 -8.01
CA LEU A 12 14.91 -1.75 -8.95
C LEU A 12 15.02 -0.33 -9.53
N ILE A 13 15.40 0.65 -8.71
CA ILE A 13 15.51 2.06 -9.09
C ILE A 13 16.77 2.33 -9.92
N ASP A 14 17.91 1.96 -9.40
CA ASP A 14 19.22 2.40 -9.92
C ASP A 14 19.89 1.37 -10.85
N ARG A 15 19.60 0.07 -10.68
CA ARG A 15 20.22 -1.05 -11.42
C ARG A 15 19.22 -2.16 -11.72
N PRO A 16 18.18 -1.89 -12.55
CA PRO A 16 17.09 -2.84 -12.78
C PRO A 16 17.54 -4.19 -13.36
N GLU A 17 18.67 -4.25 -14.03
CA GLU A 17 19.30 -5.48 -14.51
C GLU A 17 19.74 -6.42 -13.37
N HIS A 18 20.12 -5.88 -12.20
CA HIS A 18 20.48 -6.67 -11.02
C HIS A 18 19.30 -7.05 -10.15
N PHE A 19 18.15 -6.41 -10.34
CA PHE A 19 16.96 -6.65 -9.51
C PHE A 19 16.53 -8.12 -9.55
N GLN A 20 16.50 -8.71 -10.76
CA GLN A 20 16.09 -10.09 -10.93
C GLN A 20 17.11 -11.07 -10.32
N GLU A 21 18.39 -10.78 -10.43
CA GLU A 21 19.46 -11.61 -9.83
C GLU A 21 19.35 -11.60 -8.30
N LEU A 22 19.13 -10.42 -7.73
CA LEU A 22 19.07 -10.21 -6.29
C LEU A 22 17.81 -10.81 -5.66
N LEU A 23 16.65 -10.59 -6.29
CA LEU A 23 15.36 -11.03 -5.76
C LEU A 23 14.96 -12.44 -6.18
N GLY A 24 15.53 -12.97 -7.26
CA GLY A 24 15.12 -14.23 -7.88
C GLY A 24 13.74 -14.17 -8.55
N LEU A 25 13.22 -12.96 -8.82
CA LEU A 25 11.93 -12.69 -9.46
C LEU A 25 12.13 -11.66 -10.56
N SER A 26 11.39 -11.79 -11.67
CA SER A 26 11.37 -10.75 -12.71
C SER A 26 10.52 -9.54 -12.25
N ALA A 27 10.77 -8.40 -12.87
CA ALA A 27 9.91 -7.22 -12.73
C ALA A 27 9.00 -7.09 -13.96
N ALA A 28 7.72 -6.89 -13.76
CA ALA A 28 6.79 -6.61 -14.86
C ALA A 28 7.08 -5.23 -15.48
N ASP A 29 6.79 -5.10 -16.77
CA ASP A 29 6.90 -3.83 -17.48
C ASP A 29 6.07 -2.75 -16.79
N GLY A 30 6.68 -1.58 -16.60
CA GLY A 30 6.06 -0.45 -15.92
C GLY A 30 6.21 -0.45 -14.38
N LEU A 31 6.68 -1.53 -13.75
CA LEU A 31 6.86 -1.56 -12.29
C LEU A 31 7.81 -0.45 -11.81
N ARG A 32 8.95 -0.31 -12.46
CA ARG A 32 9.97 0.69 -12.10
C ARG A 32 9.46 2.12 -12.21
N ALA A 33 8.55 2.38 -13.15
CA ALA A 33 8.03 3.73 -13.40
C ALA A 33 7.41 4.36 -12.13
N GLY A 34 6.73 3.56 -11.31
CA GLY A 34 6.16 4.03 -10.03
C GLY A 34 7.20 4.40 -8.96
N TYR A 35 8.48 4.10 -9.18
CA TYR A 35 9.57 4.40 -8.24
C TYR A 35 10.55 5.46 -8.74
N VAL A 36 10.43 5.87 -10.00
CA VAL A 36 11.35 6.84 -10.63
C VAL A 36 10.61 8.03 -11.27
N SER A 37 9.29 8.13 -11.07
CA SER A 37 8.50 9.29 -11.51
C SER A 37 8.80 10.53 -10.67
N ASP A 38 8.45 11.70 -11.18
CA ASP A 38 8.59 12.97 -10.46
C ASP A 38 7.71 13.06 -9.19
N GLU A 39 6.75 12.14 -9.04
CA GLU A 39 5.90 12.01 -7.85
C GLU A 39 6.61 11.35 -6.67
N VAL A 40 7.77 10.73 -6.89
CA VAL A 40 8.52 10.06 -5.82
C VAL A 40 9.28 11.08 -4.99
N SER A 41 8.95 11.15 -3.71
CA SER A 41 9.56 12.10 -2.77
C SER A 41 11.09 11.94 -2.70
N PRO A 42 11.88 12.99 -2.95
CA PRO A 42 13.33 12.97 -2.77
C PRO A 42 13.77 12.60 -1.35
N SER A 43 12.98 13.00 -0.34
CA SER A 43 13.24 12.66 1.06
C SER A 43 13.05 11.17 1.33
N TRP A 44 12.05 10.53 0.71
CA TRP A 44 11.86 9.09 0.78
C TRP A 44 13.03 8.34 0.13
N LEU A 45 13.49 8.78 -1.04
CA LEU A 45 14.66 8.19 -1.72
C LEU A 45 15.94 8.29 -0.89
N ALA A 46 16.16 9.44 -0.25
CA ALA A 46 17.30 9.64 0.65
C ALA A 46 17.21 8.73 1.89
N ALA A 47 16.03 8.63 2.49
CA ALA A 47 15.77 7.74 3.62
C ALA A 47 15.97 6.26 3.23
N LEU A 48 15.49 5.86 2.05
CA LEU A 48 15.68 4.52 1.51
C LEU A 48 17.16 4.15 1.40
N ARG A 49 17.98 5.04 0.80
CA ARG A 49 19.41 4.81 0.60
C ARG A 49 20.21 4.75 1.91
N ASN A 50 19.70 5.36 2.97
CA ASN A 50 20.31 5.33 4.31
C ASN A 50 19.77 4.20 5.20
N SER A 51 18.80 3.44 4.73
CA SER A 51 18.20 2.35 5.51
C SER A 51 19.10 1.13 5.52
N THR A 52 19.19 0.48 6.68
CA THR A 52 20.05 -0.70 6.90
C THR A 52 19.30 -2.03 6.90
N GLY A 53 17.97 -2.00 6.83
CA GLY A 53 17.14 -3.22 6.83
C GLY A 53 15.68 -2.97 6.47
N PRO A 54 14.90 -4.04 6.30
CA PRO A 54 13.49 -3.94 5.95
C PRO A 54 12.70 -3.19 7.01
N ALA A 55 11.88 -2.24 6.56
CA ALA A 55 10.93 -1.50 7.39
C ALA A 55 9.57 -1.48 6.68
N PRO A 56 8.69 -2.46 6.93
CA PRO A 56 7.43 -2.63 6.19
C PRO A 56 6.53 -1.38 6.16
N TRP A 57 6.54 -0.59 7.22
CA TRP A 57 5.80 0.67 7.29
C TRP A 57 6.35 1.79 6.40
N VAL A 58 7.62 1.67 5.99
CA VAL A 58 8.32 2.68 5.18
C VAL A 58 8.58 2.17 3.76
N HIS A 59 9.04 0.93 3.63
CA HIS A 59 9.45 0.34 2.35
C HIS A 59 8.31 -0.43 1.67
N GLY A 60 7.28 -0.84 2.42
CA GLY A 60 6.14 -1.59 1.90
C GLY A 60 6.49 -3.01 1.43
N PHE A 61 5.75 -3.44 0.41
CA PHE A 61 5.77 -4.79 -0.10
C PHE A 61 5.70 -4.80 -1.62
N PHE A 62 6.37 -5.77 -2.24
CA PHE A 62 6.11 -6.16 -3.61
C PHE A 62 4.89 -7.08 -3.70
N VAL A 63 4.05 -6.85 -4.71
CA VAL A 63 2.98 -7.77 -5.09
C VAL A 63 3.55 -8.74 -6.13
N VAL A 64 3.56 -10.02 -5.81
CA VAL A 64 4.19 -11.06 -6.64
C VAL A 64 3.12 -11.95 -7.24
N HIS A 65 3.14 -12.09 -8.57
CA HIS A 65 2.38 -13.11 -9.29
C HIS A 65 3.16 -14.43 -9.23
N ARG A 66 2.61 -15.42 -8.51
CA ARG A 66 3.33 -16.64 -8.14
C ARG A 66 3.69 -17.52 -9.34
N GLU A 67 2.73 -17.70 -10.25
CA GLU A 67 2.91 -18.61 -11.40
C GLU A 67 4.02 -18.12 -12.34
N SER A 68 4.02 -16.83 -12.68
CA SER A 68 5.05 -16.25 -13.55
C SER A 68 6.32 -15.85 -12.81
N ARG A 69 6.34 -15.96 -11.46
CA ARG A 69 7.44 -15.49 -10.62
C ARG A 69 7.85 -14.04 -10.91
N CYS A 70 6.85 -13.17 -11.06
CA CYS A 70 7.02 -11.79 -11.48
C CYS A 70 6.48 -10.83 -10.42
N VAL A 71 7.21 -9.75 -10.14
CA VAL A 71 6.72 -8.62 -9.35
C VAL A 71 5.84 -7.76 -10.24
N ILE A 72 4.57 -7.66 -9.90
CA ILE A 72 3.52 -7.04 -10.71
C ILE A 72 2.97 -5.73 -10.14
N GLY A 73 3.48 -5.32 -9.00
CA GLY A 73 3.03 -4.11 -8.35
C GLY A 73 3.67 -3.89 -6.98
N SER A 74 3.21 -2.85 -6.33
CA SER A 74 3.62 -2.48 -4.98
C SER A 74 2.40 -2.24 -4.09
N ALA A 75 2.60 -2.41 -2.79
CA ALA A 75 1.61 -2.14 -1.77
C ALA A 75 2.32 -1.70 -0.49
N GLY A 76 1.81 -0.70 0.21
CA GLY A 76 2.50 -0.19 1.38
C GLY A 76 1.69 0.80 2.19
N PHE A 77 2.38 1.48 3.08
CA PHE A 77 1.83 2.48 3.97
C PHE A 77 2.54 3.82 3.72
N LYS A 78 1.85 4.93 3.92
CA LYS A 78 2.47 6.28 3.91
C LYS A 78 3.30 6.56 5.18
N GLY A 79 3.53 5.55 6.00
CA GLY A 79 4.32 5.62 7.22
C GLY A 79 3.79 4.69 8.32
N PRO A 80 4.45 4.66 9.49
CA PRO A 80 3.98 3.90 10.64
C PRO A 80 2.68 4.49 11.21
N PRO A 81 1.98 3.75 12.10
CA PRO A 81 0.80 4.28 12.78
C PRO A 81 1.09 5.59 13.48
N ASP A 82 0.19 6.56 13.31
CA ASP A 82 0.26 7.83 14.03
C ASP A 82 -0.11 7.63 15.52
N SER A 83 -0.04 8.72 16.31
CA SER A 83 -0.34 8.70 17.74
C SER A 83 -1.79 8.29 18.07
N THR A 84 -2.69 8.31 17.10
CA THR A 84 -4.10 7.90 17.22
C THR A 84 -4.35 6.47 16.73
N GLY A 85 -3.31 5.79 16.21
CA GLY A 85 -3.40 4.44 15.66
C GLY A 85 -3.96 4.38 14.25
N VAL A 86 -3.81 5.45 13.48
CA VAL A 86 -4.22 5.50 12.06
C VAL A 86 -3.03 5.23 11.16
N VAL A 87 -3.24 4.40 10.15
CA VAL A 87 -2.29 4.19 9.03
C VAL A 87 -2.99 4.45 7.71
N GLU A 88 -2.24 4.95 6.73
CA GLU A 88 -2.74 5.14 5.38
C GLU A 88 -2.08 4.15 4.43
N ILE A 89 -2.90 3.47 3.60
CA ILE A 89 -2.43 2.51 2.60
C ILE A 89 -2.39 3.12 1.21
N ALA A 90 -1.42 2.66 0.42
CA ALA A 90 -1.33 2.87 -1.01
C ALA A 90 -0.95 1.56 -1.71
N TYR A 91 -1.45 1.34 -2.93
CA TYR A 91 -1.14 0.17 -3.73
C TYR A 91 -1.28 0.47 -5.21
N GLY A 92 -0.50 -0.22 -6.02
CA GLY A 92 -0.55 -0.13 -7.47
C GLY A 92 -0.19 -1.46 -8.12
N ILE A 93 -0.88 -1.78 -9.22
CA ILE A 93 -0.60 -2.95 -10.05
C ILE A 93 -0.36 -2.46 -11.48
N VAL A 94 0.69 -2.96 -12.13
CA VAL A 94 1.01 -2.60 -13.51
C VAL A 94 -0.15 -2.89 -14.45
N PRO A 95 -0.33 -2.13 -15.55
CA PRO A 95 -1.50 -2.22 -16.41
C PRO A 95 -1.80 -3.63 -16.93
N SER A 96 -0.78 -4.40 -17.31
CA SER A 96 -0.91 -5.76 -17.84
C SER A 96 -1.51 -6.78 -16.86
N TYR A 97 -1.54 -6.47 -15.55
CA TYR A 97 -2.08 -7.34 -14.51
C TYR A 97 -3.32 -6.74 -13.80
N GLN A 98 -3.85 -5.62 -14.32
CA GLN A 98 -5.08 -5.03 -13.79
C GLN A 98 -6.32 -5.85 -14.18
N GLY A 99 -7.44 -5.61 -13.48
CA GLY A 99 -8.72 -6.29 -13.76
C GLY A 99 -8.82 -7.74 -13.28
N GLN A 100 -7.77 -8.30 -12.67
CA GLN A 100 -7.67 -9.70 -12.26
C GLN A 100 -7.81 -9.93 -10.75
N GLY A 101 -8.12 -8.89 -9.97
CA GLY A 101 -8.35 -8.99 -8.52
C GLY A 101 -7.13 -8.70 -7.65
N TYR A 102 -5.91 -8.64 -8.19
CA TYR A 102 -4.67 -8.42 -7.43
C TYR A 102 -4.67 -7.17 -6.56
N PRO A 103 -5.23 -6.00 -6.98
CA PRO A 103 -5.31 -4.85 -6.09
C PRO A 103 -6.16 -5.12 -4.85
N THR A 104 -7.23 -5.92 -4.98
CA THR A 104 -8.09 -6.29 -3.84
C THR A 104 -7.37 -7.20 -2.87
N GLU A 105 -6.62 -8.19 -3.38
CA GLU A 105 -5.78 -9.07 -2.55
C GLU A 105 -4.69 -8.28 -1.83
N ALA A 106 -4.03 -7.36 -2.52
CA ALA A 106 -2.99 -6.51 -1.95
C ALA A 106 -3.55 -5.60 -0.83
N ALA A 107 -4.66 -4.91 -1.10
CA ALA A 107 -5.32 -4.05 -0.11
C ALA A 107 -5.80 -4.85 1.12
N ALA A 108 -6.40 -6.02 0.91
CA ALA A 108 -6.83 -6.90 1.99
C ALA A 108 -5.64 -7.39 2.85
N ALA A 109 -4.52 -7.71 2.21
CA ALA A 109 -3.31 -8.12 2.90
C ALA A 109 -2.66 -6.98 3.69
N LEU A 110 -2.66 -5.72 3.18
CA LEU A 110 -2.22 -4.54 3.94
C LEU A 110 -3.09 -4.32 5.19
N VAL A 111 -4.41 -4.43 5.03
CA VAL A 111 -5.35 -4.31 6.15
C VAL A 111 -5.09 -5.40 7.19
N GLY A 112 -4.90 -6.65 6.77
CA GLY A 112 -4.56 -7.76 7.66
C GLY A 112 -3.25 -7.53 8.40
N PHE A 113 -2.21 -7.07 7.68
CA PHE A 113 -0.94 -6.70 8.27
C PHE A 113 -1.09 -5.59 9.31
N ALA A 114 -1.80 -4.51 8.95
CA ALA A 114 -2.01 -3.38 9.84
C ALA A 114 -2.71 -3.80 11.14
N PHE A 115 -3.82 -4.51 11.06
CA PHE A 115 -4.58 -4.92 12.25
C PHE A 115 -3.92 -6.04 13.07
N ALA A 116 -2.94 -6.76 12.52
CA ALA A 116 -2.10 -7.66 13.31
C ALA A 116 -1.20 -6.90 14.30
N HIS A 117 -1.00 -5.60 14.11
CA HIS A 117 -0.27 -4.71 15.02
C HIS A 117 -1.26 -4.02 15.95
N GLY A 118 -1.26 -4.37 17.23
CA GLY A 118 -2.25 -3.96 18.22
C GLY A 118 -2.41 -2.46 18.45
N GLN A 119 -1.48 -1.64 17.96
CA GLN A 119 -1.57 -0.18 17.99
C GLN A 119 -2.39 0.41 16.85
N VAL A 120 -2.67 -0.35 15.76
CA VAL A 120 -3.48 0.14 14.65
C VAL A 120 -4.96 -0.02 14.96
N ARG A 121 -5.70 1.07 14.88
CA ARG A 121 -7.15 1.13 15.12
C ARG A 121 -7.93 1.39 13.84
N LEU A 122 -7.31 2.10 12.89
CA LEU A 122 -7.95 2.56 11.67
C LEU A 122 -6.98 2.46 10.50
N VAL A 123 -7.46 1.91 9.40
CA VAL A 123 -6.77 1.96 8.10
C VAL A 123 -7.50 2.95 7.21
N ARG A 124 -6.74 3.88 6.64
CA ARG A 124 -7.21 4.94 5.74
C ARG A 124 -6.68 4.73 4.34
N ALA A 125 -7.42 5.20 3.35
CA ALA A 125 -6.97 5.32 1.96
C ALA A 125 -7.59 6.56 1.33
N HIS A 126 -6.94 7.11 0.30
CA HIS A 126 -7.47 8.20 -0.51
C HIS A 126 -7.63 7.75 -1.97
N THR A 127 -8.62 8.30 -2.65
CA THR A 127 -8.84 8.10 -4.09
C THR A 127 -9.24 9.42 -4.74
N LEU A 128 -9.05 9.53 -6.04
CA LEU A 128 -9.67 10.62 -6.81
C LEU A 128 -11.17 10.70 -6.50
N PRO A 129 -11.78 11.90 -6.56
CA PRO A 129 -13.15 12.14 -6.12
C PRO A 129 -14.19 11.71 -7.17
N GLU A 130 -14.00 10.53 -7.72
CA GLU A 130 -14.89 9.90 -8.71
C GLU A 130 -14.90 8.36 -8.57
N PRO A 131 -15.97 7.69 -9.01
CA PRO A 131 -16.00 6.24 -9.07
C PRO A 131 -14.92 5.70 -10.04
N ASN A 132 -14.01 4.88 -9.52
CA ASN A 132 -12.91 4.31 -10.30
C ASN A 132 -12.56 2.88 -9.82
N ALA A 133 -11.48 2.31 -10.34
CA ALA A 133 -11.04 0.97 -9.97
C ALA A 133 -10.68 0.88 -8.47
N SER A 134 -9.98 1.90 -7.92
CA SER A 134 -9.58 1.92 -6.52
C SER A 134 -10.78 2.01 -5.57
N THR A 135 -11.83 2.78 -5.90
CA THR A 135 -13.05 2.86 -5.08
C THR A 135 -13.74 1.50 -4.97
N ARG A 136 -13.77 0.72 -6.07
CA ARG A 136 -14.33 -0.64 -6.07
C ARG A 136 -13.50 -1.61 -5.23
N VAL A 137 -12.17 -1.50 -5.28
CA VAL A 137 -11.26 -2.28 -4.44
C VAL A 137 -11.51 -1.99 -2.96
N LEU A 138 -11.55 -0.71 -2.58
CA LEU A 138 -11.77 -0.31 -1.18
C LEU A 138 -13.12 -0.79 -0.65
N LEU A 139 -14.20 -0.67 -1.43
CA LEU A 139 -15.52 -1.20 -1.07
C LEU A 139 -15.48 -2.72 -0.83
N LYS A 140 -14.83 -3.49 -1.72
CA LYS A 140 -14.65 -4.94 -1.54
C LYS A 140 -13.84 -5.29 -0.30
N CYS A 141 -12.90 -4.43 0.09
CA CYS A 141 -12.11 -4.60 1.30
C CYS A 141 -12.80 -4.05 2.57
N GLY A 142 -14.07 -3.65 2.51
CA GLY A 142 -14.86 -3.22 3.66
C GLY A 142 -14.57 -1.79 4.13
N PHE A 143 -13.94 -0.96 3.30
CA PHE A 143 -13.81 0.47 3.58
C PHE A 143 -15.13 1.20 3.34
N ARG A 144 -15.33 2.27 4.08
CA ARG A 144 -16.44 3.21 3.91
C ARG A 144 -15.89 4.59 3.58
N ARG A 145 -16.53 5.28 2.64
CA ARG A 145 -16.19 6.68 2.34
C ARG A 145 -16.67 7.55 3.50
N THR A 146 -15.76 8.31 4.10
CA THR A 146 -16.03 9.16 5.27
C THR A 146 -16.05 10.65 4.93
N GLY A 147 -15.62 11.03 3.73
CA GLY A 147 -15.70 12.43 3.30
C GLY A 147 -14.85 12.74 2.09
N THR A 148 -14.71 14.03 1.83
CA THR A 148 -13.78 14.60 0.87
C THR A 148 -12.80 15.47 1.65
N VAL A 149 -11.52 15.36 1.35
CA VAL A 149 -10.45 16.19 1.93
C VAL A 149 -9.61 16.78 0.81
N VAL A 150 -8.86 17.83 1.09
CA VAL A 150 -7.91 18.39 0.15
C VAL A 150 -6.53 17.81 0.46
N ASP A 151 -6.02 17.00 -0.44
CA ASP A 151 -4.64 16.55 -0.40
C ASP A 151 -3.72 17.64 -0.96
N PRO A 152 -2.55 17.90 -0.35
CA PRO A 152 -1.64 18.94 -0.83
C PRO A 152 -1.11 18.73 -2.24
N GLU A 153 -1.01 17.48 -2.70
CA GLU A 153 -0.46 17.11 -4.01
C GLU A 153 -1.58 16.85 -5.02
N ASP A 154 -2.61 16.10 -4.61
CA ASP A 154 -3.68 15.62 -5.50
C ASP A 154 -4.92 16.52 -5.53
N GLY A 155 -4.98 17.54 -4.65
CA GLY A 155 -6.18 18.37 -4.49
C GLY A 155 -7.33 17.63 -3.82
N PRO A 156 -8.61 17.82 -4.27
CA PRO A 156 -9.75 17.13 -3.65
C PRO A 156 -9.66 15.61 -3.84
N VAL A 157 -9.74 14.84 -2.76
CA VAL A 157 -9.74 13.38 -2.76
C VAL A 157 -10.84 12.84 -1.85
N TRP A 158 -11.38 11.67 -2.16
CA TRP A 158 -12.26 10.94 -1.26
C TRP A 158 -11.46 10.19 -0.22
N ARG A 159 -11.82 10.39 1.04
CA ARG A 159 -11.26 9.65 2.17
C ARG A 159 -12.09 8.42 2.46
N TRP A 160 -11.41 7.29 2.59
CA TRP A 160 -11.94 5.99 2.90
C TRP A 160 -11.32 5.46 4.17
N GLU A 161 -12.13 4.84 5.02
CA GLU A 161 -11.68 4.34 6.31
C GLU A 161 -12.28 2.97 6.62
N ARG A 162 -11.46 2.15 7.28
CA ARG A 162 -11.85 0.86 7.84
C ARG A 162 -11.25 0.72 9.23
N GLY A 163 -12.11 0.59 10.25
CA GLY A 163 -11.73 0.31 11.63
C GLY A 163 -11.50 -1.18 11.86
N THR A 164 -10.86 -1.49 12.98
CA THR A 164 -10.91 -2.85 13.53
C THR A 164 -12.38 -3.17 13.84
N ASN A 165 -12.85 -4.37 13.48
CA ASN A 165 -14.13 -4.90 13.96
C ASN A 165 -14.01 -5.25 15.46
N LEU A 166 -13.82 -4.26 16.31
CA LEU A 166 -14.22 -4.40 17.69
C LEU A 166 -15.75 -4.38 17.65
N VAL A 167 -16.35 -5.56 17.74
CA VAL A 167 -17.75 -5.69 18.10
C VAL A 167 -17.86 -5.05 19.48
N VAL A 168 -18.22 -3.76 19.52
CA VAL A 168 -18.79 -3.18 20.73
C VAL A 168 -20.15 -3.85 20.83
N ASN A 169 -20.23 -4.90 21.63
CA ASN A 169 -21.49 -5.36 22.17
C ASN A 169 -22.03 -4.22 23.03
N GLU A 170 -22.78 -3.31 22.43
CA GLU A 170 -23.77 -2.56 23.14
C GLU A 170 -24.90 -3.52 23.55
N GLN A 171 -24.62 -4.36 24.53
CA GLN A 171 -25.69 -4.94 25.31
C GLN A 171 -26.06 -3.92 26.38
N GLY A 172 -27.23 -3.36 26.16
CA GLY A 172 -27.89 -2.45 27.06
C GLY A 172 -27.89 -2.95 28.50
N VAL A 173 -27.64 -2.04 29.39
CA VAL A 173 -28.11 -2.14 30.76
C VAL A 173 -29.40 -1.35 30.83
N ASP A 174 -30.47 -2.07 30.63
CA ASP A 174 -31.77 -1.69 31.12
C ASP A 174 -31.86 -2.17 32.57
N ARG A 175 -31.88 -1.22 33.51
CA ARG A 175 -32.62 -1.16 34.78
C ARG A 175 -32.02 -0.18 35.78
#